data_197b11b5357a1fee6303fccec8a7b443
#
_entry.id   197b11b5357a1fee6303fccec8a7b443
#
_cell.length_a   1.000
_cell.length_b   1.000
_cell.length_c   1.000
_cell.angle_alpha   90.00
_cell.angle_beta   90.00
_cell.angle_gamma   90.00
#
_symmetry.space_group_name_H-M   'P 1'
#
loop_
_entity.id
_entity.type
_entity.pdbx_description
1 polymer ?
#
loop_
_entity_poly.entity_id
_entity_poly.type
_entity_poly.pdbx_seq_one_letter_code
_entity_poly.pdbx_strand_id
1 'polypeptide(L)'
;MNYTRSLLSSVLFLTACTNPPKKCPEVIPTPKDERTLEEEHAPKLTIGEHDDQATINMNSYDETQYWKGKMNKRLATIRSIYDKAHWYEPRQKVLFFKNLEASQKAFENYVKAQIELQYPEDEWTGSGIPTCINLSYTKYYKQRYFDLDLWEKGTPDGEMCGGTALTQYELEEMKKNPK
;
A
#
# COMPACT_ATOMS: atom_id res chain seq x y z
N MET A 1 16.31 -35.98 -46.97
CA MET A 1 17.05 -35.06 -46.08
C MET A 1 16.88 -35.58 -44.67
N ASN A 2 17.88 -36.31 -44.17
CA ASN A 2 17.85 -36.97 -42.87
C ASN A 2 18.50 -36.06 -41.83
N TYR A 3 17.74 -35.61 -40.80
CA TYR A 3 18.29 -34.95 -39.64
C TYR A 3 18.52 -35.95 -38.51
N THR A 4 19.78 -36.25 -38.28
CA THR A 4 20.25 -37.00 -37.12
C THR A 4 20.30 -36.09 -35.90
N ARG A 5 19.47 -36.38 -34.88
CA ARG A 5 19.52 -35.75 -33.56
C ARG A 5 20.63 -36.38 -32.72
N SER A 6 21.63 -35.59 -32.41
CA SER A 6 22.68 -35.94 -31.44
C SER A 6 22.14 -35.69 -30.02
N LEU A 7 22.03 -36.75 -29.22
CA LEU A 7 21.73 -36.73 -27.79
C LEU A 7 23.06 -36.51 -27.04
N LEU A 8 23.25 -35.29 -26.50
CA LEU A 8 24.32 -35.00 -25.55
C LEU A 8 23.86 -35.43 -24.14
N SER A 9 24.44 -36.53 -23.67
CA SER A 9 24.27 -37.08 -22.33
C SER A 9 25.08 -36.23 -21.34
N SER A 10 24.44 -35.39 -20.54
CA SER A 10 25.07 -34.64 -19.47
C SER A 10 25.21 -35.54 -18.24
N VAL A 11 26.43 -35.98 -17.99
CA VAL A 11 26.81 -36.68 -16.75
C VAL A 11 26.90 -35.66 -15.61
N LEU A 12 25.94 -35.68 -14.68
CA LEU A 12 26.00 -34.94 -13.42
C LEU A 12 27.00 -35.63 -12.47
N PHE A 13 28.14 -35.04 -12.24
CA PHE A 13 29.02 -35.40 -11.13
C PHE A 13 28.43 -34.92 -9.81
N LEU A 14 27.87 -35.82 -9.03
CA LEU A 14 27.55 -35.62 -7.62
C LEU A 14 28.85 -35.70 -6.82
N THR A 15 29.46 -34.56 -6.55
CA THR A 15 30.51 -34.43 -5.53
C THR A 15 29.88 -34.46 -4.15
N ALA A 16 30.01 -35.58 -3.45
CA ALA A 16 29.63 -35.71 -2.05
C ALA A 16 30.54 -34.80 -1.20
N CYS A 17 29.97 -33.73 -0.65
CA CYS A 17 30.65 -32.91 0.37
C CYS A 17 30.71 -33.69 1.69
N THR A 18 31.89 -34.24 2.01
CA THR A 18 32.21 -34.88 3.28
C THR A 18 32.83 -33.89 4.29
N ASN A 19 32.27 -32.70 4.44
CA ASN A 19 32.62 -31.78 5.51
C ASN A 19 31.54 -31.76 6.59
N PRO A 20 31.89 -31.73 7.90
CA PRO A 20 30.91 -31.60 8.96
C PRO A 20 30.11 -30.31 8.76
N PRO A 21 28.81 -30.31 9.10
CA PRO A 21 27.96 -29.15 8.84
C PRO A 21 28.51 -27.93 9.56
N LYS A 22 29.11 -27.00 8.81
CA LYS A 22 29.31 -25.65 9.32
C LYS A 22 27.93 -25.15 9.73
N LYS A 23 27.77 -24.72 11.00
CA LYS A 23 26.56 -24.04 11.47
C LYS A 23 26.17 -23.04 10.41
N CYS A 24 25.00 -23.20 9.80
CA CYS A 24 24.41 -22.20 8.92
C CYS A 24 24.47 -20.86 9.66
N PRO A 25 24.96 -19.79 9.04
CA PRO A 25 24.89 -18.47 9.65
C PRO A 25 23.41 -18.23 10.03
N GLU A 26 23.22 -17.83 11.28
CA GLU A 26 21.91 -17.47 11.80
C GLU A 26 21.30 -16.44 10.85
N VAL A 27 20.20 -16.76 10.22
CA VAL A 27 19.52 -15.86 9.29
C VAL A 27 19.04 -14.68 10.12
N ILE A 28 19.80 -13.58 10.09
CA ILE A 28 19.35 -12.33 10.68
C ILE A 28 18.05 -11.95 9.95
N PRO A 29 16.91 -11.91 10.65
CA PRO A 29 15.65 -11.55 9.99
C PRO A 29 15.82 -10.16 9.36
N THR A 30 15.58 -10.07 8.07
CA THR A 30 15.52 -8.78 7.38
C THR A 30 14.48 -7.91 8.09
N PRO A 31 14.81 -6.65 8.40
CA PRO A 31 13.82 -5.73 8.97
C PRO A 31 12.56 -5.74 8.10
N LYS A 32 11.40 -5.94 8.72
CA LYS A 32 10.12 -5.84 8.03
C LYS A 32 9.98 -4.44 7.46
N ASP A 33 9.56 -4.33 6.21
CA ASP A 33 9.25 -3.03 5.65
C ASP A 33 8.02 -2.43 6.39
N GLU A 34 7.88 -1.12 6.32
CA GLU A 34 6.81 -0.39 7.02
C GLU A 34 5.42 -0.84 6.54
N ARG A 35 5.29 -1.21 5.27
CA ARG A 35 4.04 -1.73 4.72
C ARG A 35 3.62 -3.01 5.45
N THR A 36 4.55 -3.94 5.64
CA THR A 36 4.32 -5.18 6.38
C THR A 36 3.92 -4.91 7.82
N LEU A 37 4.58 -3.96 8.50
CA LEU A 37 4.26 -3.58 9.88
C LEU A 37 2.86 -2.96 9.98
N GLU A 38 2.49 -2.04 9.09
CA GLU A 38 1.16 -1.43 9.09
C GLU A 38 0.06 -2.47 8.82
N GLU A 39 0.31 -3.42 7.92
CA GLU A 39 -0.61 -4.51 7.64
C GLU A 39 -0.77 -5.49 8.80
N GLU A 40 0.27 -5.70 9.61
CA GLU A 40 0.21 -6.56 10.79
C GLU A 40 -0.60 -5.94 11.92
N HIS A 41 -0.54 -4.62 12.09
CA HIS A 41 -1.25 -3.89 13.14
C HIS A 41 -2.71 -3.53 12.76
N ALA A 42 -3.08 -3.68 11.50
CA ALA A 42 -4.44 -3.44 11.08
C ALA A 42 -5.40 -4.49 11.65
N PRO A 43 -6.60 -4.11 12.08
CA PRO A 43 -7.65 -5.08 12.33
C PRO A 43 -7.89 -5.86 11.04
N LYS A 44 -7.96 -7.17 11.17
CA LYS A 44 -8.23 -8.07 10.04
C LYS A 44 -9.58 -8.70 10.25
N LEU A 45 -10.31 -8.88 9.15
CA LEU A 45 -11.50 -9.68 9.20
C LEU A 45 -11.13 -11.09 9.71
N THR A 46 -11.55 -11.40 10.92
CA THR A 46 -11.47 -12.76 11.49
C THR A 46 -12.88 -13.31 11.54
N ILE A 47 -13.04 -14.53 11.04
CA ILE A 47 -14.32 -15.25 11.12
C ILE A 47 -14.13 -16.35 12.13
N GLY A 48 -14.78 -16.21 13.29
CA GLY A 48 -14.84 -17.23 14.32
C GLY A 48 -15.83 -18.35 13.95
N GLU A 49 -15.65 -19.53 14.50
CA GLU A 49 -16.50 -20.70 14.24
C GLU A 49 -17.98 -20.45 14.59
N HIS A 50 -18.25 -19.51 15.49
CA HIS A 50 -19.60 -19.18 15.98
C HIS A 50 -20.07 -17.76 15.60
N ASP A 51 -19.33 -17.06 14.73
CA ASP A 51 -19.72 -15.72 14.32
C ASP A 51 -20.96 -15.77 13.43
N ASP A 52 -21.96 -14.98 13.80
CA ASP A 52 -23.10 -14.74 12.92
C ASP A 52 -22.73 -13.73 11.82
N GLN A 53 -23.56 -13.64 10.79
CA GLN A 53 -23.33 -12.74 9.67
C GLN A 53 -23.29 -11.27 10.09
N ALA A 54 -23.99 -10.87 11.12
CA ALA A 54 -23.96 -9.49 11.62
C ALA A 54 -22.62 -9.15 12.22
N THR A 55 -22.03 -10.06 12.99
CA THR A 55 -20.67 -9.93 13.54
C THR A 55 -19.62 -9.85 12.43
N ILE A 56 -19.71 -10.70 11.41
CA ILE A 56 -18.80 -10.68 10.26
C ILE A 56 -18.91 -9.36 9.51
N ASN A 57 -20.11 -8.85 9.28
CA ASN A 57 -20.35 -7.56 8.63
C ASN A 57 -19.73 -6.41 9.46
N MET A 58 -19.88 -6.44 10.78
CA MET A 58 -19.30 -5.43 11.67
C MET A 58 -17.76 -5.46 11.62
N ASN A 59 -17.16 -6.63 11.76
CA ASN A 59 -15.69 -6.77 11.71
C ASN A 59 -15.12 -6.26 10.37
N SER A 60 -15.77 -6.56 9.26
CA SER A 60 -15.37 -6.06 7.94
C SER A 60 -15.53 -4.55 7.81
N TYR A 61 -16.56 -3.97 8.41
CA TYR A 61 -16.76 -2.52 8.48
C TYR A 61 -15.64 -1.85 9.29
N ASP A 62 -15.28 -2.39 10.45
CA ASP A 62 -14.22 -1.86 11.30
C ASP A 62 -12.86 -1.83 10.60
N GLU A 63 -12.52 -2.89 9.87
CA GLU A 63 -11.32 -2.91 9.03
C GLU A 63 -11.36 -1.81 7.95
N THR A 64 -12.51 -1.62 7.33
CA THR A 64 -12.72 -0.55 6.34
C THR A 64 -12.52 0.83 6.96
N GLN A 65 -13.11 1.10 8.13
CA GLN A 65 -12.97 2.37 8.83
C GLN A 65 -11.53 2.63 9.28
N TYR A 66 -10.82 1.61 9.71
CA TYR A 66 -9.40 1.71 10.04
C TYR A 66 -8.59 2.23 8.85
N TRP A 67 -8.66 1.58 7.69
CA TRP A 67 -7.88 1.98 6.51
C TRP A 67 -8.32 3.33 5.95
N LYS A 68 -9.60 3.65 5.98
CA LYS A 68 -10.11 4.98 5.64
C LYS A 68 -9.54 6.06 6.57
N GLY A 69 -9.51 5.78 7.87
CA GLY A 69 -8.95 6.67 8.87
C GLY A 69 -7.44 6.89 8.66
N LYS A 70 -6.68 5.83 8.39
CA LYS A 70 -5.24 5.89 8.08
C LYS A 70 -4.98 6.74 6.83
N MET A 71 -5.72 6.52 5.76
CA MET A 71 -5.63 7.30 4.52
C MET A 71 -5.90 8.79 4.78
N ASN A 72 -6.97 9.11 5.49
CA ASN A 72 -7.34 10.49 5.79
C ASN A 72 -6.30 11.19 6.69
N LYS A 73 -5.75 10.48 7.68
CA LYS A 73 -4.67 10.99 8.53
C LYS A 73 -3.42 11.30 7.70
N ARG A 74 -3.06 10.41 6.76
CA ARG A 74 -1.93 10.64 5.85
C ARG A 74 -2.14 11.84 4.95
N LEU A 75 -3.32 12.03 4.39
CA LEU A 75 -3.68 13.22 3.62
C LEU A 75 -3.54 14.50 4.45
N ALA A 76 -3.97 14.49 5.71
CA ALA A 76 -3.81 15.64 6.62
C ALA A 76 -2.33 15.90 6.92
N THR A 77 -1.52 14.87 7.12
CA THR A 77 -0.07 14.99 7.31
C THR A 77 0.60 15.61 6.08
N ILE A 78 0.29 15.11 4.88
CA ILE A 78 0.80 15.68 3.61
C ILE A 78 0.44 17.15 3.49
N ARG A 79 -0.81 17.53 3.76
CA ARG A 79 -1.23 18.94 3.75
C ARG A 79 -0.39 19.80 4.69
N SER A 80 -0.16 19.32 5.93
CA SER A 80 0.66 20.02 6.92
C SER A 80 2.12 20.17 6.49
N ILE A 81 2.71 19.13 5.88
CA ILE A 81 4.08 19.16 5.37
C ILE A 81 4.22 20.21 4.27
N TYR A 82 3.38 20.14 3.25
CA TYR A 82 3.48 21.02 2.08
C TYR A 82 3.06 22.47 2.37
N ASP A 83 2.21 22.69 3.34
CA ASP A 83 1.90 24.04 3.81
C ASP A 83 3.13 24.73 4.43
N LYS A 84 3.93 24.00 5.20
CA LYS A 84 5.16 24.47 5.82
C LYS A 84 6.37 24.50 4.88
N ALA A 85 6.33 23.84 3.74
CA ALA A 85 7.45 23.76 2.81
C ALA A 85 7.79 25.15 2.25
N HIS A 86 8.95 25.69 2.64
CA HIS A 86 9.39 27.03 2.26
C HIS A 86 10.00 27.08 0.84
N TRP A 87 10.34 25.94 0.24
CA TRP A 87 10.83 25.85 -1.15
C TRP A 87 9.73 26.08 -2.18
N TYR A 88 8.45 25.97 -1.77
CA TYR A 88 7.33 26.17 -2.66
C TYR A 88 6.91 27.64 -2.69
N GLU A 89 6.91 28.23 -3.88
CA GLU A 89 6.28 29.51 -4.12
C GLU A 89 4.77 29.45 -3.81
N PRO A 90 4.15 30.55 -3.34
CA PRO A 90 2.72 30.55 -2.98
C PRO A 90 1.81 29.98 -4.07
N ARG A 91 2.10 30.29 -5.34
CA ARG A 91 1.35 29.77 -6.49
C ARG A 91 1.50 28.25 -6.63
N GLN A 92 2.68 27.71 -6.38
CA GLN A 92 2.94 26.27 -6.44
C GLN A 92 2.18 25.55 -5.33
N LYS A 93 2.13 26.08 -4.11
CA LYS A 93 1.34 25.53 -3.01
C LYS A 93 -0.16 25.46 -3.35
N VAL A 94 -0.71 26.55 -3.88
CA VAL A 94 -2.12 26.60 -4.30
C VAL A 94 -2.40 25.52 -5.37
N LEU A 95 -1.52 25.38 -6.34
CA LEU A 95 -1.68 24.37 -7.39
C LEU A 95 -1.56 22.96 -6.84
N PHE A 96 -0.60 22.71 -5.94
CA PHE A 96 -0.42 21.43 -5.30
C PHE A 96 -1.68 21.00 -4.53
N PHE A 97 -2.22 21.87 -3.66
CA PHE A 97 -3.40 21.55 -2.88
C PHE A 97 -4.65 21.33 -3.75
N LYS A 98 -4.83 22.16 -4.79
CA LYS A 98 -5.90 21.96 -5.77
C LYS A 98 -5.80 20.58 -6.43
N ASN A 99 -4.60 20.17 -6.83
CA ASN A 99 -4.37 18.89 -7.50
C ASN A 99 -4.51 17.71 -6.52
N LEU A 100 -4.06 17.85 -5.28
CA LEU A 100 -4.25 16.84 -4.23
C LEU A 100 -5.74 16.60 -3.97
N GLU A 101 -6.54 17.67 -3.86
CA GLU A 101 -7.99 17.58 -3.70
C GLU A 101 -8.68 16.94 -4.90
N ALA A 102 -8.31 17.36 -6.11
CA ALA A 102 -8.84 16.79 -7.33
C ALA A 102 -8.51 15.30 -7.46
N SER A 103 -7.27 14.91 -7.11
CA SER A 103 -6.85 13.51 -7.09
C SER A 103 -7.63 12.68 -6.07
N GLN A 104 -7.88 13.23 -4.87
CA GLN A 104 -8.66 12.54 -3.85
C GLN A 104 -10.13 12.36 -4.29
N LYS A 105 -10.74 13.39 -4.84
CA LYS A 105 -12.11 13.34 -5.36
C LYS A 105 -12.24 12.33 -6.52
N ALA A 106 -11.26 12.30 -7.42
CA ALA A 106 -11.24 11.34 -8.52
C ALA A 106 -11.13 9.90 -8.00
N PHE A 107 -10.28 9.67 -6.98
CA PHE A 107 -10.18 8.38 -6.32
C PHE A 107 -11.50 7.95 -5.70
N GLU A 108 -12.19 8.82 -4.94
CA GLU A 108 -13.48 8.52 -4.32
C GLU A 108 -14.56 8.16 -5.36
N ASN A 109 -14.62 8.91 -6.46
CA ASN A 109 -15.53 8.63 -7.56
C ASN A 109 -15.21 7.29 -8.24
N TYR A 110 -13.90 7.00 -8.44
CA TYR A 110 -13.47 5.73 -9.00
C TYR A 110 -13.87 4.56 -8.12
N VAL A 111 -13.60 4.65 -6.81
CA VAL A 111 -13.97 3.58 -5.85
C VAL A 111 -15.46 3.34 -5.86
N LYS A 112 -16.28 4.42 -5.79
CA LYS A 112 -17.74 4.32 -5.85
C LYS A 112 -18.19 3.60 -7.12
N ALA A 113 -17.72 4.01 -8.29
CA ALA A 113 -18.06 3.39 -9.56
C ALA A 113 -17.65 1.91 -9.64
N GLN A 114 -16.49 1.54 -9.06
CA GLN A 114 -16.06 0.14 -9.01
C GLN A 114 -16.94 -0.72 -8.10
N ILE A 115 -17.40 -0.17 -6.97
CA ILE A 115 -18.33 -0.87 -6.08
C ILE A 115 -19.68 -1.04 -6.76
N GLU A 116 -20.23 0.01 -7.39
CA GLU A 116 -21.50 -0.04 -8.12
C GLU A 116 -21.44 -1.02 -9.31
N LEU A 117 -20.31 -1.08 -10.03
CA LEU A 117 -20.10 -2.06 -11.09
C LEU A 117 -20.09 -3.50 -10.56
N GLN A 118 -19.48 -3.71 -9.41
CA GLN A 118 -19.29 -5.04 -8.83
C GLN A 118 -20.53 -5.53 -8.07
N TYR A 119 -21.27 -4.62 -7.45
CA TYR A 119 -22.46 -4.88 -6.62
C TYR A 119 -23.58 -3.90 -6.97
N PRO A 120 -24.25 -4.06 -8.14
CA PRO A 120 -25.41 -3.23 -8.50
C PRO A 120 -26.51 -3.38 -7.46
N GLU A 121 -27.10 -2.26 -7.01
CA GLU A 121 -28.06 -2.23 -5.90
C GLU A 121 -29.29 -3.13 -6.14
N ASP A 122 -29.75 -3.23 -7.38
CA ASP A 122 -30.98 -3.96 -7.73
C ASP A 122 -30.79 -5.48 -7.89
N GLU A 123 -29.56 -5.98 -8.01
CA GLU A 123 -29.30 -7.38 -8.36
C GLU A 123 -28.67 -8.20 -7.24
N TRP A 124 -27.99 -7.55 -6.31
CA TRP A 124 -27.23 -8.24 -5.26
C TRP A 124 -27.88 -8.08 -3.89
N THR A 125 -28.58 -9.15 -3.46
CA THR A 125 -29.23 -9.22 -2.16
C THR A 125 -28.69 -10.40 -1.36
N GLY A 126 -28.57 -10.22 -0.03
CA GLY A 126 -28.09 -11.27 0.85
C GLY A 126 -27.29 -10.71 2.03
N SER A 127 -27.32 -11.42 3.14
CA SER A 127 -26.70 -10.98 4.39
C SER A 127 -25.17 -10.85 4.33
N GLY A 128 -24.50 -11.53 3.40
CA GLY A 128 -23.05 -11.45 3.20
C GLY A 128 -22.59 -10.32 2.29
N ILE A 129 -23.49 -9.69 1.54
CA ILE A 129 -23.12 -8.63 0.58
C ILE A 129 -22.44 -7.43 1.27
N PRO A 130 -22.90 -6.95 2.44
CA PRO A 130 -22.19 -5.86 3.13
C PRO A 130 -20.73 -6.20 3.45
N THR A 131 -20.41 -7.43 3.84
CA THR A 131 -19.02 -7.87 4.04
C THR A 131 -18.19 -7.75 2.76
N CYS A 132 -18.70 -8.22 1.63
CA CYS A 132 -18.00 -8.15 0.33
C CYS A 132 -17.74 -6.70 -0.10
N ILE A 133 -18.74 -5.83 0.08
CA ILE A 133 -18.61 -4.39 -0.19
C ILE A 133 -17.55 -3.75 0.70
N ASN A 134 -17.58 -4.03 2.01
CA ASN A 134 -16.60 -3.53 2.96
C ASN A 134 -15.18 -3.97 2.60
N LEU A 135 -14.96 -5.24 2.31
CA LEU A 135 -13.66 -5.77 1.89
C LEU A 135 -13.15 -5.09 0.61
N SER A 136 -14.05 -4.79 -0.32
CA SER A 136 -13.69 -4.05 -1.54
C SER A 136 -13.27 -2.62 -1.22
N TYR A 137 -13.99 -1.90 -0.36
CA TYR A 137 -13.58 -0.57 0.12
C TYR A 137 -12.23 -0.64 0.87
N THR A 138 -12.04 -1.62 1.74
CA THR A 138 -10.79 -1.85 2.48
C THR A 138 -9.60 -1.93 1.53
N LYS A 139 -9.71 -2.74 0.48
CA LYS A 139 -8.68 -2.89 -0.55
C LYS A 139 -8.31 -1.55 -1.18
N TYR A 140 -9.28 -0.74 -1.57
CA TYR A 140 -9.04 0.55 -2.21
C TYR A 140 -8.44 1.58 -1.25
N TYR A 141 -8.96 1.72 -0.03
CA TYR A 141 -8.41 2.65 0.96
C TYR A 141 -7.00 2.29 1.39
N LYS A 142 -6.72 1.01 1.56
CA LYS A 142 -5.38 0.49 1.83
C LYS A 142 -4.41 0.81 0.69
N GLN A 143 -4.80 0.54 -0.57
CA GLN A 143 -4.00 0.88 -1.73
C GLN A 143 -3.71 2.39 -1.77
N ARG A 144 -4.75 3.22 -1.63
CA ARG A 144 -4.59 4.69 -1.63
C ARG A 144 -3.68 5.17 -0.51
N TYR A 145 -3.77 4.59 0.68
CA TYR A 145 -2.89 4.90 1.81
C TYR A 145 -1.42 4.71 1.42
N PHE A 146 -1.07 3.62 0.76
CA PHE A 146 0.30 3.38 0.30
C PHE A 146 0.70 4.23 -0.92
N ASP A 147 -0.22 4.53 -1.83
CA ASP A 147 0.06 5.42 -2.97
C ASP A 147 0.41 6.85 -2.52
N LEU A 148 -0.01 7.23 -1.32
CA LEU A 148 0.30 8.52 -0.72
C LEU A 148 1.69 8.56 -0.05
N ASP A 149 2.40 7.45 0.09
CA ASP A 149 3.72 7.36 0.75
C ASP A 149 4.73 8.33 0.15
N LEU A 150 4.76 8.41 -1.18
CA LEU A 150 5.65 9.30 -1.90
C LEU A 150 5.56 10.76 -1.41
N TRP A 151 4.34 11.22 -1.16
CA TRP A 151 4.07 12.60 -0.74
C TRP A 151 4.38 12.86 0.73
N GLU A 152 4.31 11.84 1.56
CA GLU A 152 4.62 11.95 3.00
C GLU A 152 6.11 11.73 3.30
N LYS A 153 6.72 10.75 2.61
CA LYS A 153 8.11 10.31 2.88
C LYS A 153 9.14 10.98 1.98
N GLY A 154 8.69 11.60 0.91
CA GLY A 154 9.55 12.22 -0.09
C GLY A 154 10.15 11.24 -1.08
N THR A 155 10.73 11.80 -2.15
CA THR A 155 11.49 11.04 -3.13
C THR A 155 12.95 10.92 -2.72
N PRO A 156 13.68 9.88 -3.16
CA PRO A 156 15.12 9.84 -3.03
C PRO A 156 15.77 11.07 -3.64
N ASP A 157 16.88 11.51 -3.04
CA ASP A 157 17.64 12.65 -3.58
C ASP A 157 18.18 12.33 -4.98
N GLY A 158 17.98 13.27 -5.89
CA GLY A 158 18.37 13.09 -7.29
C GLY A 158 17.38 12.32 -8.16
N GLU A 159 16.21 11.94 -7.64
CA GLU A 159 15.13 11.33 -8.43
C GLU A 159 14.51 12.37 -9.40
N MET A 160 14.72 12.14 -10.69
CA MET A 160 14.24 13.07 -11.73
C MET A 160 12.74 12.99 -11.99
N CYS A 161 12.11 11.86 -11.65
CA CYS A 161 10.69 11.61 -11.88
C CYS A 161 9.80 11.93 -10.68
N GLY A 162 10.36 12.46 -9.60
CA GLY A 162 9.63 12.85 -8.38
C GLY A 162 8.62 13.98 -8.59
N GLY A 163 8.76 14.74 -9.65
CA GLY A 163 7.86 15.84 -10.01
C GLY A 163 7.87 16.93 -8.95
N THR A 164 6.70 17.18 -8.34
CA THR A 164 6.54 18.17 -7.26
C THR A 164 6.60 17.53 -5.86
N ALA A 165 6.95 16.25 -5.72
CA ALA A 165 7.17 15.66 -4.42
C ALA A 165 8.45 16.21 -3.78
N LEU A 166 8.39 16.51 -2.48
CA LEU A 166 9.59 16.89 -1.72
C LEU A 166 10.58 15.73 -1.70
N THR A 167 11.87 16.05 -1.70
CA THR A 167 12.92 15.05 -1.51
C THR A 167 13.04 14.69 -0.03
N GLN A 168 13.66 13.56 0.26
CA GLN A 168 13.95 13.15 1.65
C GLN A 168 14.84 14.18 2.35
N TYR A 169 15.81 14.76 1.63
CA TYR A 169 16.66 15.83 2.15
C TYR A 169 15.83 17.06 2.58
N GLU A 170 14.91 17.53 1.73
CA GLU A 170 14.05 18.68 2.04
C GLU A 170 13.18 18.43 3.28
N LEU A 171 12.62 17.22 3.40
CA LEU A 171 11.84 16.82 4.57
C LEU A 171 12.68 16.78 5.86
N GLU A 172 13.92 16.33 5.80
CA GLU A 172 14.83 16.33 6.94
C GLU A 172 15.24 17.74 7.35
N GLU A 173 15.51 18.63 6.40
CA GLU A 173 15.80 20.02 6.68
C GLU A 173 14.63 20.75 7.37
N MET A 174 13.38 20.45 6.97
CA MET A 174 12.20 20.98 7.64
C MET A 174 12.09 20.51 9.10
N LYS A 175 12.49 19.29 9.40
CA LYS A 175 12.49 18.75 10.78
C LYS A 175 13.54 19.43 11.64
N LYS A 176 14.71 19.78 11.08
CA LYS A 176 15.80 20.46 11.81
C LYS A 176 15.50 21.94 12.08
N ASN A 177 14.79 22.58 11.17
CA ASN A 177 14.49 24.02 11.20
C ASN A 177 12.98 24.28 11.17
N PRO A 178 12.21 23.86 12.19
CA PRO A 178 10.77 24.14 12.25
C PRO A 178 10.55 25.65 12.38
N LYS A 179 10.01 26.27 11.33
CA LYS A 179 9.60 27.68 11.34
C LYS A 179 8.19 27.82 11.87
#